data_1f8325d3454944a176551ac0c5189536
#
_entry.id   1f8325d3454944a176551ac0c5189536
#
_cell.length_a   1.000
_cell.length_b   1.000
_cell.length_c   1.000
_cell.angle_alpha   90.00
_cell.angle_beta   90.00
_cell.angle_gamma   90.00
#
_symmetry.space_group_name_H-M   'P 1'
#
loop_
_entity.id
_entity.type
_entity.pdbx_description
1 polymer ?
#
loop_
_entity_poly.entity_id
_entity_poly.type
_entity_poly.pdbx_seq_one_letter_code
_entity_poly.pdbx_strand_id
1 'polypeptide(L)'
;MKCFYRYVSGINDESRIIIFVTKYKEGFICKTNTCLIDGTFKTAPLGFYQILTIHGYFLGRSYPLIYIFLKNKTEMIYTKAFIKIFEIFNSDPKYIILDFEKALINAAEKVFQAQKFIIVCFILVNPFGDGYKIKDWSQNIKQTKILK
;
A
#
# COMPACT_ATOMS: atom_id res chain seq x y z
N MET A 1 17.86 -11.44 -10.01
CA MET A 1 16.43 -11.12 -9.91
C MET A 1 16.20 -9.84 -10.71
N LYS A 2 15.50 -9.90 -11.85
CA LYS A 2 15.26 -8.70 -12.65
C LYS A 2 14.10 -7.91 -12.02
N CYS A 3 14.42 -6.82 -11.33
CA CYS A 3 13.44 -5.83 -10.88
C CYS A 3 13.00 -5.02 -12.10
N PHE A 4 11.72 -5.02 -12.41
CA PHE A 4 11.20 -4.16 -13.46
C PHE A 4 10.52 -2.96 -12.84
N TYR A 5 11.03 -1.79 -13.15
CA TYR A 5 10.26 -0.63 -12.89
C TYR A 5 9.12 -0.51 -13.93
N ARG A 6 7.93 -0.18 -13.49
CA ARG A 6 6.71 -0.15 -14.32
C ARG A 6 6.27 1.25 -14.69
N TYR A 7 6.61 2.22 -13.86
CA TYR A 7 6.16 3.58 -14.10
C TYR A 7 7.09 4.60 -13.42
N VAL A 8 7.33 5.71 -14.12
CA VAL A 8 7.95 6.93 -13.59
C VAL A 8 7.16 8.11 -14.09
N SER A 9 6.73 9.00 -13.20
CA SER A 9 5.94 10.19 -13.56
C SER A 9 6.74 11.29 -14.27
N GLY A 10 8.06 11.23 -14.22
CA GLY A 10 8.97 12.19 -14.84
C GLY A 10 10.07 12.66 -13.91
N ILE A 11 11.20 13.11 -14.49
CA ILE A 11 12.36 13.57 -13.69
C ILE A 11 12.06 14.89 -13.01
N ASN A 12 11.34 15.77 -13.69
CA ASN A 12 11.03 17.15 -13.24
C ASN A 12 9.67 17.25 -12.52
N ASP A 13 8.99 16.10 -12.26
CA ASP A 13 7.73 16.11 -11.54
C ASP A 13 7.99 16.36 -10.05
N GLU A 14 7.46 17.47 -9.52
CA GLU A 14 7.53 17.77 -8.08
C GLU A 14 6.83 16.71 -7.24
N SER A 15 5.84 16.04 -7.79
CA SER A 15 5.12 14.91 -7.19
C SER A 15 5.63 13.57 -7.72
N ARG A 16 6.94 13.43 -7.89
CA ARG A 16 7.55 12.27 -8.54
C ARG A 16 7.12 10.94 -7.89
N ILE A 17 6.68 10.03 -8.75
CA ILE A 17 6.25 8.68 -8.41
C ILE A 17 7.07 7.69 -9.22
N ILE A 18 7.60 6.65 -8.57
CA ILE A 18 8.24 5.52 -9.25
C ILE A 18 7.60 4.23 -8.72
N ILE A 19 7.12 3.38 -9.63
CA ILE A 19 6.49 2.11 -9.27
C ILE A 19 7.36 0.95 -9.74
N PHE A 20 7.72 0.07 -8.81
CA PHE A 20 8.48 -1.14 -9.05
C PHE A 20 7.64 -2.38 -8.77
N VAL A 21 7.68 -3.32 -9.70
CA VAL A 21 7.06 -4.64 -9.55
C VAL A 21 7.98 -5.69 -10.16
N THR A 22 8.03 -6.88 -9.60
CA THR A 22 8.74 -7.98 -10.24
C THR A 22 7.81 -8.71 -11.19
N LYS A 23 8.31 -9.13 -12.36
CA LYS A 23 7.53 -9.84 -13.38
C LYS A 23 6.74 -11.04 -12.84
N TYR A 24 7.34 -11.77 -11.91
CA TYR A 24 6.71 -12.94 -11.29
C TYR A 24 5.52 -12.59 -10.38
N LYS A 25 5.43 -11.34 -9.90
CA LYS A 25 4.39 -10.90 -8.97
C LYS A 25 3.15 -10.32 -9.64
N GLU A 26 3.22 -10.00 -10.94
CA GLU A 26 2.10 -9.41 -11.67
C GLU A 26 0.86 -10.31 -11.64
N GLY A 27 1.02 -11.61 -11.89
CA GLY A 27 -0.08 -12.56 -11.83
C GLY A 27 -0.70 -12.75 -10.44
N PHE A 28 0.04 -12.40 -9.38
CA PHE A 28 -0.47 -12.42 -8.01
C PHE A 28 -1.26 -11.17 -7.67
N ILE A 29 -0.86 -10.00 -8.22
CA ILE A 29 -1.54 -8.72 -7.96
C ILE A 29 -3.00 -8.82 -8.39
N CYS A 30 -3.27 -9.31 -9.60
CA CYS A 30 -4.64 -9.44 -10.13
C CYS A 30 -5.50 -10.47 -9.37
N LYS A 31 -4.87 -11.41 -8.65
CA LYS A 31 -5.56 -12.48 -7.91
C LYS A 31 -5.70 -12.20 -6.41
N THR A 32 -5.11 -11.11 -5.94
CA THR A 32 -5.10 -10.77 -4.53
C THR A 32 -6.41 -10.13 -4.11
N ASN A 33 -7.17 -10.81 -3.25
CA ASN A 33 -8.39 -10.28 -2.67
C ASN A 33 -8.14 -9.33 -1.48
N THR A 34 -7.02 -9.48 -0.80
CA THR A 34 -6.66 -8.69 0.38
C THR A 34 -5.30 -8.05 0.19
N CYS A 35 -5.25 -6.73 0.22
CA CYS A 35 -4.02 -5.95 0.16
C CYS A 35 -3.73 -5.29 1.51
N LEU A 36 -2.46 -5.29 1.91
CA LEU A 36 -1.95 -4.50 3.01
C LEU A 36 -1.06 -3.40 2.44
N ILE A 37 -1.34 -2.15 2.80
CA ILE A 37 -0.59 -0.97 2.34
C ILE A 37 0.18 -0.40 3.53
N ASP A 38 1.51 -0.38 3.43
CA ASP A 38 2.42 0.09 4.49
C ASP A 38 3.42 1.11 3.94
N GLY A 39 3.63 2.17 4.72
CA GLY A 39 4.57 3.25 4.39
C GLY A 39 5.84 3.20 5.22
N THR A 40 7.00 3.03 4.58
CA THR A 40 8.30 3.05 5.24
C THR A 40 9.05 4.33 4.88
N PHE A 41 9.48 5.09 5.90
CA PHE A 41 10.15 6.40 5.73
C PHE A 41 11.66 6.30 5.80
N LYS A 42 12.20 5.54 6.76
CA LYS A 42 13.64 5.52 7.09
C LYS A 42 14.55 4.95 5.98
N THR A 43 14.01 4.15 5.10
CA THR A 43 14.75 3.47 4.03
C THR A 43 14.51 4.07 2.65
N ALA A 44 13.80 5.20 2.57
CA ALA A 44 13.54 5.88 1.31
C ALA A 44 14.86 6.39 0.69
N PRO A 45 15.08 6.19 -0.62
CA PRO A 45 16.24 6.73 -1.32
C PRO A 45 16.27 8.26 -1.29
N LEU A 46 17.47 8.83 -1.47
CA LEU A 46 17.66 10.27 -1.57
C LEU A 46 16.70 10.86 -2.64
N GLY A 47 16.00 11.93 -2.27
CA GLY A 47 15.02 12.59 -3.15
C GLY A 47 13.59 12.04 -3.05
N PHE A 48 13.35 11.01 -2.22
CA PHE A 48 12.01 10.51 -1.90
C PHE A 48 11.74 10.62 -0.41
N TYR A 49 10.48 10.85 -0.08
CA TYR A 49 10.03 10.96 1.31
C TYR A 49 9.75 9.60 1.93
N GLN A 50 9.19 8.67 1.14
CA GLN A 50 8.82 7.35 1.62
C GLN A 50 8.79 6.30 0.51
N ILE A 51 8.84 5.05 0.93
CA ILE A 51 8.48 3.88 0.13
C ILE A 51 7.13 3.39 0.62
N LEU A 52 6.12 3.44 -0.23
CA LEU A 52 4.84 2.80 0.03
C LEU A 52 4.89 1.39 -0.55
N THR A 53 4.65 0.38 0.28
CA THR A 53 4.66 -1.02 -0.14
C THR A 53 3.25 -1.58 -0.12
N ILE A 54 2.83 -2.18 -1.23
CA ILE A 54 1.57 -2.91 -1.29
C ILE A 54 1.89 -4.40 -1.22
N HIS A 55 1.38 -5.03 -0.18
CA HIS A 55 1.49 -6.45 0.05
C HIS A 55 0.18 -7.14 -0.35
N GLY A 56 0.29 -8.34 -0.93
CA GLY A 56 -0.83 -9.25 -1.09
C GLY A 56 -0.85 -10.28 0.05
N TYR A 57 -2.02 -10.56 0.58
CA TYR A 57 -2.19 -11.58 1.60
C TYR A 57 -2.62 -12.90 0.95
N PHE A 58 -1.79 -13.93 1.13
CA PHE A 58 -1.96 -15.25 0.52
C PHE A 58 -1.61 -16.34 1.51
N LEU A 59 -2.47 -17.36 1.65
CA LEU A 59 -2.22 -18.55 2.46
C LEU A 59 -1.68 -18.24 3.87
N GLY A 60 -2.28 -17.24 4.54
CA GLY A 60 -1.88 -16.84 5.88
C GLY A 60 -0.60 -15.99 5.97
N ARG A 61 -0.03 -15.57 4.84
CA ARG A 61 1.20 -14.77 4.78
C ARG A 61 1.05 -13.53 3.93
N SER A 62 1.81 -12.50 4.27
CA SER A 62 1.90 -11.25 3.54
C SER A 62 3.15 -11.26 2.65
N TYR A 63 2.98 -10.92 1.38
CA TYR A 63 4.05 -10.86 0.39
C TYR A 63 4.10 -9.46 -0.23
N PRO A 64 5.25 -8.77 -0.22
CA PRO A 64 5.39 -7.49 -0.88
C PRO A 64 5.28 -7.68 -2.39
N LEU A 65 4.34 -7.01 -3.02
CA LEU A 65 4.05 -7.11 -4.45
C LEU A 65 4.53 -5.88 -5.22
N ILE A 66 4.21 -4.68 -4.72
CA ILE A 66 4.47 -3.41 -5.38
C ILE A 66 5.24 -2.51 -4.42
N TYR A 67 6.29 -1.84 -4.92
CA TYR A 67 7.01 -0.79 -4.21
C TYR A 67 6.82 0.53 -4.95
N ILE A 68 6.42 1.56 -4.22
CA ILE A 68 6.14 2.88 -4.76
C ILE A 68 7.00 3.90 -4.03
N PHE A 69 7.86 4.57 -4.76
CA PHE A 69 8.66 5.67 -4.21
C PHE A 69 7.90 6.97 -4.41
N LEU A 70 7.66 7.69 -3.33
CA LEU A 70 6.88 8.91 -3.29
C LEU A 70 7.70 10.07 -2.73
N LYS A 71 7.63 11.22 -3.39
CA LYS A 71 8.36 12.43 -3.00
C LYS A 71 7.72 13.15 -1.80
N ASN A 72 6.44 12.92 -1.55
CA ASN A 72 5.72 13.43 -0.38
C ASN A 72 4.58 12.47 0.03
N LYS A 73 3.79 12.87 1.06
CA LYS A 73 2.69 12.08 1.61
C LYS A 73 1.34 12.79 1.54
N THR A 74 1.07 13.49 0.46
CA THR A 74 -0.22 14.16 0.27
C THR A 74 -1.25 13.20 -0.32
N GLU A 75 -2.53 13.45 -0.04
CA GLU A 75 -3.64 12.70 -0.62
C GLU A 75 -3.55 12.67 -2.16
N MET A 76 -3.15 13.79 -2.76
CA MET A 76 -3.01 13.91 -4.22
C MET A 76 -1.97 12.92 -4.78
N ILE A 77 -0.81 12.76 -4.14
CA ILE A 77 0.24 11.85 -4.64
C ILE A 77 -0.17 10.39 -4.45
N TYR A 78 -0.83 10.07 -3.33
CA TYR A 78 -1.38 8.73 -3.12
C TYR A 78 -2.45 8.39 -4.15
N THR A 79 -3.37 9.32 -4.41
CA THR A 79 -4.42 9.15 -5.44
C THR A 79 -3.82 8.90 -6.82
N LYS A 80 -2.83 9.72 -7.24
CA LYS A 80 -2.11 9.52 -8.52
C LYS A 80 -1.44 8.15 -8.59
N ALA A 81 -0.78 7.72 -7.51
CA ALA A 81 -0.11 6.43 -7.45
C ALA A 81 -1.11 5.26 -7.57
N PHE A 82 -2.22 5.32 -6.85
CA PHE A 82 -3.24 4.28 -6.87
C PHE A 82 -3.97 4.20 -8.22
N ILE A 83 -4.31 5.33 -8.83
CA ILE A 83 -4.87 5.36 -10.19
C ILE A 83 -3.91 4.65 -11.16
N LYS A 84 -2.62 4.96 -11.08
CA LYS A 84 -1.62 4.35 -11.96
C LYS A 84 -1.49 2.84 -11.74
N ILE A 85 -1.58 2.38 -10.49
CA ILE A 85 -1.58 0.95 -10.17
C ILE A 85 -2.83 0.27 -10.74
N PHE A 86 -4.00 0.89 -10.55
CA PHE A 86 -5.26 0.37 -11.10
C PHE A 86 -5.20 0.27 -12.62
N GLU A 87 -4.70 1.30 -13.32
CA GLU A 87 -4.52 1.29 -14.79
C GLU A 87 -3.58 0.18 -15.28
N ILE A 88 -2.45 -0.04 -14.57
CA ILE A 88 -1.44 -1.02 -14.99
C ILE A 88 -1.89 -2.46 -14.73
N PHE A 89 -2.52 -2.72 -13.58
CA PHE A 89 -2.78 -4.08 -13.12
C PHE A 89 -4.25 -4.47 -13.17
N ASN A 90 -5.16 -3.51 -13.38
CA ASN A 90 -6.62 -3.72 -13.33
C ASN A 90 -7.04 -4.55 -12.10
N SER A 91 -6.46 -4.21 -10.94
CA SER A 91 -6.64 -4.92 -9.68
C SER A 91 -7.52 -4.12 -8.75
N ASP A 92 -8.64 -4.70 -8.33
CA ASP A 92 -9.56 -4.11 -7.37
C ASP A 92 -9.74 -5.08 -6.18
N PRO A 93 -8.91 -4.95 -5.14
CA PRO A 93 -8.93 -5.84 -3.99
C PRO A 93 -10.23 -5.66 -3.20
N LYS A 94 -10.81 -6.77 -2.71
CA LYS A 94 -12.02 -6.73 -1.88
C LYS A 94 -11.77 -6.13 -0.50
N TYR A 95 -10.57 -6.35 0.04
CA TYR A 95 -10.18 -5.88 1.37
C TYR A 95 -8.88 -5.11 1.28
N ILE A 96 -8.86 -3.90 1.85
CA ILE A 96 -7.66 -3.08 1.94
C ILE A 96 -7.38 -2.79 3.41
N ILE A 97 -6.19 -3.19 3.85
CA ILE A 97 -5.66 -2.93 5.19
C ILE A 97 -4.60 -1.84 5.05
N LEU A 98 -4.74 -0.75 5.78
CA LEU A 98 -3.82 0.37 5.71
C LEU A 98 -3.65 1.03 7.08
N ASP A 99 -2.54 1.78 7.24
CA ASP A 99 -2.24 2.52 8.44
C ASP A 99 -3.21 3.71 8.62
N PHE A 100 -3.32 4.19 9.86
CA PHE A 100 -4.17 5.31 10.25
C PHE A 100 -3.56 6.65 9.78
N GLU A 101 -3.42 6.79 8.45
CA GLU A 101 -3.04 8.04 7.80
C GLU A 101 -4.20 8.55 6.94
N LYS A 102 -4.79 9.69 7.33
CA LYS A 102 -6.01 10.21 6.68
C LYS A 102 -5.84 10.43 5.18
N ALA A 103 -4.70 10.95 4.75
CA ALA A 103 -4.41 11.19 3.33
C ALA A 103 -4.38 9.88 2.52
N LEU A 104 -3.81 8.82 3.11
CA LEU A 104 -3.72 7.50 2.51
C LEU A 104 -5.11 6.84 2.42
N ILE A 105 -5.89 6.94 3.49
CA ILE A 105 -7.27 6.43 3.57
C ILE A 105 -8.14 7.09 2.51
N ASN A 106 -8.16 8.42 2.48
CA ASN A 106 -8.97 9.18 1.51
C ASN A 106 -8.59 8.84 0.06
N ALA A 107 -7.31 8.71 -0.23
CA ALA A 107 -6.83 8.34 -1.57
C ALA A 107 -7.26 6.92 -1.96
N ALA A 108 -7.16 5.97 -1.04
CA ALA A 108 -7.57 4.58 -1.29
C ALA A 108 -9.09 4.48 -1.53
N GLU A 109 -9.90 5.15 -0.72
CA GLU A 109 -11.36 5.18 -0.87
C GLU A 109 -11.81 5.82 -2.19
N LYS A 110 -11.05 6.80 -2.70
CA LYS A 110 -11.35 7.43 -4.00
C LYS A 110 -11.11 6.54 -5.21
N VAL A 111 -10.12 5.64 -5.12
CA VAL A 111 -9.65 4.88 -6.27
C VAL A 111 -10.18 3.45 -6.28
N PHE A 112 -10.18 2.79 -5.13
CA PHE A 112 -10.57 1.39 -5.03
C PHE A 112 -12.04 1.25 -4.59
N GLN A 113 -12.77 0.36 -5.26
CA GLN A 113 -14.14 0.00 -4.89
C GLN A 113 -14.17 -1.15 -3.87
N ALA A 114 -13.20 -1.17 -2.96
CA ALA A 114 -13.06 -2.24 -1.99
C ALA A 114 -14.31 -2.40 -1.13
N GLN A 115 -14.71 -3.64 -0.89
CA GLN A 115 -15.87 -3.95 -0.05
C GLN A 115 -15.66 -3.54 1.40
N LYS A 116 -14.40 -3.53 1.85
CA LYS A 116 -14.04 -3.18 3.22
C LYS A 116 -12.63 -2.59 3.31
N PHE A 117 -12.54 -1.44 3.96
CA PHE A 117 -11.29 -0.84 4.40
C PHE A 117 -11.09 -1.19 5.88
N ILE A 118 -9.91 -1.73 6.22
CA ILE A 118 -9.51 -2.07 7.59
C ILE A 118 -8.35 -1.14 7.95
N ILE A 119 -8.61 -0.21 8.86
CA ILE A 119 -7.61 0.75 9.31
C ILE A 119 -6.95 0.19 10.55
N VAL A 120 -5.63 0.04 10.53
CA VAL A 120 -4.82 -0.44 11.65
C VAL A 120 -3.90 0.66 12.13
N CYS A 121 -3.83 0.84 13.44
CA CYS A 121 -2.80 1.65 14.05
C CYS A 121 -1.62 0.74 14.36
N PHE A 122 -0.53 0.85 13.60
CA PHE A 122 0.71 0.14 13.90
C PHE A 122 1.37 0.82 15.10
N ILE A 123 1.10 0.33 16.31
CA ILE A 123 1.94 0.62 17.45
C ILE A 123 3.20 -0.21 17.24
N LEU A 124 4.32 0.45 17.00
CA LEU A 124 5.65 -0.16 16.94
C LEU A 124 5.91 -0.90 18.26
N VAL A 125 5.66 -2.18 18.28
CA VAL A 125 6.08 -3.07 19.36
C VAL A 125 7.39 -3.70 18.95
N ASN A 126 8.48 -3.10 19.48
CA ASN A 126 9.82 -3.66 19.64
C ASN A 126 10.61 -4.02 18.36
N PRO A 127 11.77 -3.36 18.10
CA PRO A 127 12.59 -3.60 16.91
C PRO A 127 13.40 -4.91 16.93
N PHE A 128 13.25 -5.78 17.93
CA PHE A 128 14.01 -7.01 18.10
C PHE A 128 13.15 -8.28 18.29
N GLY A 129 11.87 -8.25 17.95
CA GLY A 129 10.97 -9.41 18.09
C GLY A 129 10.60 -9.98 16.72
N ASP A 130 10.68 -11.30 16.62
CA ASP A 130 10.33 -12.10 15.46
C ASP A 130 8.94 -11.76 14.88
N GLY A 131 8.92 -11.23 13.64
CA GLY A 131 7.77 -11.17 12.76
C GLY A 131 6.65 -10.20 13.22
N TYR A 132 6.09 -9.50 12.25
CA TYR A 132 4.88 -8.71 12.42
C TYR A 132 3.74 -9.58 12.96
N LYS A 133 3.48 -9.54 14.26
CA LYS A 133 2.25 -10.04 14.83
C LYS A 133 1.17 -9.02 14.51
N ILE A 134 0.34 -9.30 13.53
CA ILE A 134 -0.96 -8.66 13.40
C ILE A 134 -1.72 -9.04 14.67
N LYS A 135 -1.78 -8.12 15.65
CA LYS A 135 -2.75 -8.27 16.72
C LYS A 135 -4.11 -8.20 16.06
N ASP A 136 -4.82 -9.31 16.07
CA ASP A 136 -6.19 -9.40 15.56
C ASP A 136 -7.07 -8.43 16.36
N TRP A 137 -7.28 -7.24 15.82
CA TRP A 137 -8.17 -6.23 16.35
C TRP A 137 -9.61 -6.43 15.92
N SER A 138 -9.94 -7.57 15.32
CA SER A 138 -11.31 -7.89 14.91
C SER A 138 -12.30 -7.86 16.10
N GLN A 139 -11.82 -8.01 17.32
CA GLN A 139 -12.64 -7.89 18.52
C GLN A 139 -12.87 -6.46 19.01
N ASN A 140 -12.06 -5.48 18.60
CA ASN A 140 -12.20 -4.07 18.98
C ASN A 140 -12.85 -3.20 17.89
N ILE A 141 -13.22 -3.75 16.74
CA ILE A 141 -13.88 -3.04 15.62
C ILE A 141 -15.34 -2.66 15.93
N LYS A 142 -15.85 -2.88 17.13
CA LYS A 142 -17.20 -2.38 17.53
C LYS A 142 -17.34 -0.85 17.58
N GLN A 143 -16.25 -0.09 17.41
CA GLN A 143 -16.28 1.38 17.43
C GLN A 143 -15.68 2.08 16.22
N THR A 144 -15.18 1.39 15.23
CA THR A 144 -14.69 2.05 14.01
C THR A 144 -15.85 2.17 13.04
N LYS A 145 -16.25 3.41 12.74
CA LYS A 145 -17.29 3.77 11.78
C LYS A 145 -17.15 2.93 10.52
N ILE A 146 -18.10 2.02 10.31
CA ILE A 146 -18.38 1.46 9.01
C ILE A 146 -18.95 2.63 8.20
N LEU A 147 -18.13 3.28 7.41
CA LEU A 147 -18.62 4.18 6.37
C LEU A 147 -19.25 3.29 5.30
N LYS A 148 -20.55 3.40 5.19
CA LYS A 148 -21.33 2.80 4.11
C LYS A 148 -21.06 3.51 2.81
#